data_6dd2b5a660a1b7be6bccbf365fadbef9
#
_entry.id   6dd2b5a660a1b7be6bccbf365fadbef9
#
_cell.length_a   1.000
_cell.length_b   1.000
_cell.length_c   1.000
_cell.angle_alpha   90.00
_cell.angle_beta   90.00
_cell.angle_gamma   90.00
#
_symmetry.space_group_name_H-M   'P 1'
#
loop_
_entity.id
_entity.type
_entity.pdbx_description
1 polymer ?
#
loop_
_entity_poly.entity_id
_entity_poly.type
_entity_poly.pdbx_seq_one_letter_code
_entity_poly.pdbx_strand_id
1 'polypeptide(L)'
;MSNENELYTCCFFGHRKLCNITEVKSMVRKEVEDLIINKGVSIFLLGSKSEFDDMCHEVVTTLKEKYSHIKRVYVRAEYQYIDDSYKRYLLENYEDTYYPEYIKNSGRASYVERNREMINRADYCVVYYDENYKPPRRKNSRRDLIDYQPKSGTKVAYDYAVKKKKEIINLYKE
;
A
#
# COMPACT_ATOMS: atom_id res chain seq x y z
N MET A 1 27.78 19.14 12.26
CA MET A 1 26.55 19.14 11.48
C MET A 1 26.19 17.70 11.24
N SER A 2 25.24 17.19 11.98
CA SER A 2 24.69 15.86 11.74
C SER A 2 23.77 15.99 10.53
N ASN A 3 24.15 15.40 9.41
CA ASN A 3 23.20 15.06 8.38
C ASN A 3 22.28 14.00 9.01
N GLU A 4 21.17 14.45 9.59
CA GLU A 4 20.05 13.58 9.78
C GLU A 4 19.68 13.12 8.36
N ASN A 5 19.98 11.86 8.04
CA ASN A 5 19.52 11.26 6.80
C ASN A 5 18.00 11.30 6.86
N GLU A 6 17.40 12.25 6.14
CA GLU A 6 15.96 12.29 5.97
C GLU A 6 15.55 10.93 5.36
N LEU A 7 14.72 10.19 6.12
CA LEU A 7 14.22 8.90 5.67
C LEU A 7 12.94 9.13 4.88
N TYR A 8 13.01 8.94 3.57
CA TYR A 8 11.84 9.03 2.71
C TYR A 8 11.05 7.71 2.70
N THR A 9 9.75 7.85 2.66
CA THR A 9 8.80 6.75 2.79
C THR A 9 7.90 6.66 1.57
N CYS A 10 7.68 5.44 1.09
CA CYS A 10 6.74 5.11 0.03
C CYS A 10 5.65 4.19 0.55
N CYS A 11 4.42 4.40 0.12
CA CYS A 11 3.34 3.46 0.32
C CYS A 11 2.76 2.98 -1.01
N PHE A 12 2.01 1.89 -0.96
CA PHE A 12 1.40 1.25 -2.12
C PHE A 12 -0.09 1.08 -1.93
N PHE A 13 -0.84 1.27 -2.99
CA PHE A 13 -2.23 0.82 -3.05
C PHE A 13 -2.64 0.58 -4.50
N GLY A 14 -3.48 -0.41 -4.72
CA GLY A 14 -3.93 -0.80 -6.06
C GLY A 14 -5.10 -1.77 -6.04
N HIS A 15 -5.62 -2.09 -7.22
CA HIS A 15 -6.77 -2.97 -7.35
C HIS A 15 -6.48 -4.39 -6.89
N ARG A 16 -7.53 -5.07 -6.40
CA ARG A 16 -7.44 -6.45 -5.92
C ARG A 16 -7.02 -7.43 -7.02
N LYS A 17 -7.49 -7.20 -8.24
CA LYS A 17 -7.18 -8.01 -9.41
C LYS A 17 -6.48 -7.18 -10.45
N LEU A 18 -5.42 -7.73 -11.00
CA LEU A 18 -4.61 -7.10 -12.03
C LEU A 18 -4.74 -7.83 -13.35
N CYS A 19 -4.71 -7.06 -14.44
CA CYS A 19 -4.42 -7.58 -15.77
C CYS A 19 -2.92 -7.38 -16.05
N ASN A 20 -2.33 -8.22 -16.92
CA ASN A 20 -0.94 -8.09 -17.32
C ASN A 20 0.07 -8.06 -16.15
N ILE A 21 -0.02 -9.04 -15.27
CA ILE A 21 0.77 -9.14 -14.02
C ILE A 21 2.27 -8.95 -14.28
N THR A 22 2.81 -9.61 -15.30
CA THR A 22 4.24 -9.53 -15.63
C THR A 22 4.69 -8.12 -16.00
N GLU A 23 3.88 -7.40 -16.78
CA GLU A 23 4.15 -6.02 -17.18
C GLU A 23 4.06 -5.07 -15.99
N VAL A 24 3.00 -5.19 -15.19
CA VAL A 24 2.81 -4.38 -13.98
C VAL A 24 3.96 -4.59 -12.99
N LYS A 25 4.38 -5.84 -12.78
CA LYS A 25 5.51 -6.17 -11.92
C LYS A 25 6.81 -5.53 -12.39
N SER A 26 7.07 -5.54 -13.70
CA SER A 26 8.22 -4.86 -14.29
C SER A 26 8.19 -3.35 -14.06
N MET A 27 7.03 -2.73 -14.20
CA MET A 27 6.85 -1.29 -13.94
C MET A 27 7.05 -0.97 -12.45
N VAL A 28 6.49 -1.77 -11.54
CA VAL A 28 6.70 -1.61 -10.09
C VAL A 28 8.18 -1.68 -9.76
N ARG A 29 8.88 -2.68 -10.27
CA ARG A 29 10.31 -2.85 -10.02
C ARG A 29 11.11 -1.63 -10.46
N LYS A 30 10.86 -1.14 -11.66
CA LYS A 30 11.55 0.04 -12.21
C LYS A 30 11.32 1.28 -11.36
N GLU A 31 10.08 1.56 -10.99
CA GLU A 31 9.73 2.74 -10.19
C GLU A 31 10.27 2.65 -8.77
N VAL A 32 10.16 1.50 -8.13
CA VAL A 32 10.67 1.30 -6.77
C VAL A 32 12.18 1.43 -6.74
N GLU A 33 12.88 0.85 -7.70
CA GLU A 33 14.34 0.98 -7.79
C GLU A 33 14.78 2.43 -8.03
N ASP A 34 14.06 3.17 -8.87
CA ASP A 34 14.29 4.60 -9.09
C ASP A 34 14.10 5.41 -7.80
N LEU A 35 13.03 5.13 -7.04
CA LEU A 35 12.80 5.77 -5.74
C LEU A 35 13.93 5.50 -4.74
N ILE A 36 14.46 4.30 -4.73
CA ILE A 36 15.59 3.93 -3.85
C ILE A 36 16.85 4.70 -4.26
N ILE A 37 17.21 4.67 -5.54
CA ILE A 37 18.48 5.21 -6.04
C ILE A 37 18.47 6.74 -6.09
N ASN A 38 17.41 7.33 -6.68
CA ASN A 38 17.39 8.75 -7.04
C ASN A 38 16.61 9.61 -6.06
N LYS A 39 15.70 9.06 -5.28
CA LYS A 39 14.86 9.78 -4.32
C LYS A 39 15.16 9.48 -2.86
N GLY A 40 16.07 8.55 -2.59
CA GLY A 40 16.46 8.21 -1.22
C GLY A 40 15.40 7.52 -0.40
N VAL A 41 14.41 6.89 -1.03
CA VAL A 41 13.38 6.14 -0.32
C VAL A 41 13.97 4.90 0.32
N SER A 42 13.79 4.74 1.62
CA SER A 42 14.31 3.63 2.39
C SER A 42 13.23 2.88 3.19
N ILE A 43 12.04 3.44 3.34
CA ILE A 43 10.94 2.82 4.07
C ILE A 43 9.77 2.59 3.14
N PHE A 44 9.29 1.35 3.09
CA PHE A 44 8.15 0.93 2.29
C PHE A 44 7.04 0.41 3.17
N LEU A 45 5.90 1.11 3.16
CA LEU A 45 4.72 0.77 3.95
C LEU A 45 3.81 -0.15 3.15
N LEU A 46 3.49 -1.29 3.70
CA LEU A 46 2.67 -2.33 3.10
C LEU A 46 1.55 -2.72 4.07
N GLY A 47 0.42 -3.11 3.60
CA GLY A 47 -0.65 -3.48 4.52
C GLY A 47 -1.91 -4.02 3.88
N SER A 48 -2.13 -3.79 2.61
CA SER A 48 -3.30 -4.26 1.90
C SER A 48 -3.17 -5.73 1.46
N LYS A 49 -4.30 -6.35 1.16
CA LYS A 49 -4.38 -7.75 0.68
C LYS A 49 -4.89 -7.78 -0.75
N SER A 50 -4.22 -7.12 -1.66
CA SER A 50 -4.53 -7.14 -3.08
C SER A 50 -3.41 -7.80 -3.87
N GLU A 51 -3.69 -8.22 -5.10
CA GLU A 51 -2.64 -8.71 -5.98
C GLU A 51 -1.55 -7.67 -6.20
N PHE A 52 -1.92 -6.39 -6.26
CA PHE A 52 -0.96 -5.31 -6.39
C PHE A 52 -0.05 -5.18 -5.16
N ASP A 53 -0.61 -5.24 -3.96
CA ASP A 53 0.17 -5.15 -2.71
C ASP A 53 1.11 -6.34 -2.54
N ASP A 54 0.63 -7.55 -2.83
CA ASP A 54 1.47 -8.76 -2.79
C ASP A 54 2.65 -8.66 -3.77
N MET A 55 2.38 -8.16 -4.96
CA MET A 55 3.40 -7.89 -5.98
C MET A 55 4.43 -6.85 -5.51
N CYS A 56 3.97 -5.77 -4.90
CA CYS A 56 4.85 -4.72 -4.36
C CYS A 56 5.74 -5.27 -3.25
N HIS A 57 5.18 -6.08 -2.34
CA HIS A 57 5.97 -6.75 -1.31
C HIS A 57 7.05 -7.66 -1.90
N GLU A 58 6.70 -8.46 -2.90
CA GLU A 58 7.65 -9.33 -3.59
C GLU A 58 8.78 -8.53 -4.25
N VAL A 59 8.44 -7.45 -4.94
CA VAL A 59 9.43 -6.57 -5.61
C VAL A 59 10.37 -5.93 -4.60
N VAL A 60 9.83 -5.35 -3.53
CA VAL A 60 10.65 -4.72 -2.47
C VAL A 60 11.54 -5.76 -1.79
N THR A 61 11.02 -6.97 -1.56
CA THR A 61 11.79 -8.08 -0.98
C THR A 61 12.98 -8.46 -1.85
N THR A 62 12.78 -8.55 -3.17
CA THR A 62 13.86 -8.83 -4.12
C THR A 62 14.88 -7.70 -4.17
N LEU A 63 14.42 -6.44 -4.20
CA LEU A 63 15.29 -5.27 -4.21
C LEU A 63 16.09 -5.11 -2.92
N LYS A 64 15.58 -5.60 -1.79
CA LYS A 64 16.30 -5.59 -0.53
C LYS A 64 17.57 -6.44 -0.55
N GLU A 65 17.63 -7.47 -1.36
CA GLU A 65 18.84 -8.26 -1.54
C GLU A 65 19.99 -7.41 -2.11
N LYS A 66 19.66 -6.46 -2.99
CA LYS A 66 20.60 -5.50 -3.58
C LYS A 66 20.79 -4.23 -2.74
N TYR A 67 19.73 -3.77 -2.12
CA TYR A 67 19.68 -2.54 -1.30
C TYR A 67 19.35 -2.89 0.14
N SER A 68 20.30 -3.41 0.88
CA SER A 68 20.10 -3.99 2.21
C SER A 68 19.57 -3.00 3.26
N HIS A 69 19.72 -1.70 3.03
CA HIS A 69 19.31 -0.64 3.93
C HIS A 69 17.79 -0.36 3.92
N ILE A 70 17.06 -0.81 2.90
CA ILE A 70 15.62 -0.56 2.82
C ILE A 70 14.84 -1.42 3.82
N LYS A 71 13.69 -0.91 4.26
CA LYS A 71 12.82 -1.56 5.24
C LYS A 71 11.42 -1.74 4.71
N ARG A 72 10.88 -2.94 4.91
CA ARG A 72 9.48 -3.26 4.67
C ARG A 72 8.75 -3.17 6.00
N VAL A 73 7.72 -2.34 6.07
CA VAL A 73 6.92 -2.15 7.29
C VAL A 73 5.49 -2.58 7.03
N TYR A 74 5.00 -3.54 7.80
CA TYR A 74 3.61 -3.98 7.71
C TYR A 74 2.73 -3.13 8.62
N VAL A 75 1.80 -2.39 8.02
CA VAL A 75 0.85 -1.54 8.73
C VAL A 75 -0.45 -2.32 8.92
N ARG A 76 -0.74 -2.69 10.17
CA ARG A 76 -1.91 -3.51 10.50
C ARG A 76 -3.19 -2.67 10.51
N ALA A 77 -4.27 -3.25 9.98
CA ALA A 77 -5.62 -2.69 10.07
C ALA A 77 -6.48 -3.43 11.10
N GLU A 78 -6.04 -4.62 11.45
CA GLU A 78 -6.66 -5.51 12.44
C GLU A 78 -5.63 -5.84 13.52
N TYR A 79 -6.11 -6.32 14.65
CA TYR A 79 -5.26 -6.77 15.74
C TYR A 79 -4.36 -5.66 16.29
N GLN A 80 -4.97 -4.74 17.05
CA GLN A 80 -4.25 -3.68 17.75
C GLN A 80 -3.15 -4.25 18.63
N TYR A 81 -3.44 -5.34 19.34
CA TYR A 81 -2.50 -6.08 20.16
C TYR A 81 -2.24 -7.43 19.53
N ILE A 82 -0.98 -7.78 19.40
CA ILE A 82 -0.52 -9.06 18.89
C ILE A 82 0.42 -9.72 19.87
N ASP A 83 0.39 -11.05 19.94
CA ASP A 83 1.33 -11.80 20.76
C ASP A 83 2.71 -11.89 20.11
N ASP A 84 3.70 -12.35 20.90
CA ASP A 84 5.08 -12.46 20.42
C ASP A 84 5.24 -13.47 19.29
N SER A 85 4.42 -14.51 19.27
CA SER A 85 4.44 -15.52 18.21
C SER A 85 4.01 -14.94 16.86
N TYR A 86 2.91 -14.21 16.85
CA TYR A 86 2.42 -13.55 15.63
C TYR A 86 3.37 -12.44 15.18
N LYS A 87 3.94 -11.68 16.10
CA LYS A 87 4.95 -10.67 15.78
C LYS A 87 6.18 -11.29 15.12
N ARG A 88 6.69 -12.40 15.65
CA ARG A 88 7.82 -13.12 15.04
C ARG A 88 7.49 -13.61 13.64
N TYR A 89 6.29 -14.12 13.44
CA TYR A 89 5.82 -14.52 12.10
C TYR A 89 5.85 -13.35 11.11
N LEU A 90 5.35 -12.19 11.51
CA LEU A 90 5.38 -11.00 10.65
C LEU A 90 6.82 -10.55 10.35
N LEU A 91 7.71 -10.59 11.33
CA LEU A 91 9.10 -10.16 11.20
C LEU A 91 9.97 -11.11 10.36
N GLU A 92 9.45 -12.26 9.94
CA GLU A 92 10.11 -13.09 8.93
C GLU A 92 10.12 -12.41 7.56
N ASN A 93 9.12 -11.61 7.24
CA ASN A 93 8.93 -10.98 5.93
C ASN A 93 8.89 -9.44 5.98
N TYR A 94 8.99 -8.85 7.15
CA TYR A 94 9.00 -7.41 7.35
C TYR A 94 10.04 -7.04 8.41
N GLU A 95 10.61 -5.86 8.33
CA GLU A 95 11.55 -5.35 9.32
C GLU A 95 10.83 -4.77 10.54
N ASP A 96 9.58 -4.33 10.36
CA ASP A 96 8.77 -3.80 11.44
C ASP A 96 7.27 -3.94 11.15
N THR A 97 6.45 -3.77 12.17
CA THR A 97 5.00 -3.74 12.08
C THR A 97 4.42 -2.84 13.17
N TYR A 98 3.34 -2.14 12.86
CA TYR A 98 2.62 -1.35 13.84
C TYR A 98 1.13 -1.28 13.53
N TYR A 99 0.35 -0.92 14.54
CA TYR A 99 -1.07 -0.61 14.41
C TYR A 99 -1.27 0.90 14.58
N PRO A 100 -1.80 1.60 13.57
CA PRO A 100 -1.93 3.05 13.62
C PRO A 100 -2.86 3.54 14.73
N GLU A 101 -2.43 4.56 15.48
CA GLU A 101 -3.29 5.28 16.41
C GLU A 101 -4.45 6.00 15.70
N TYR A 102 -4.29 6.29 14.43
CA TYR A 102 -5.30 6.89 13.56
C TYR A 102 -6.56 6.03 13.40
N ILE A 103 -6.45 4.70 13.60
CA ILE A 103 -7.58 3.78 13.48
C ILE A 103 -8.47 3.90 14.73
N LYS A 104 -9.70 4.35 14.53
CA LYS A 104 -10.71 4.53 15.59
C LYS A 104 -11.91 3.59 15.44
N ASN A 105 -12.08 2.99 14.27
CA ASN A 105 -13.22 2.14 13.93
C ASN A 105 -12.76 0.72 13.62
N SER A 106 -13.70 -0.21 13.58
CA SER A 106 -13.47 -1.61 13.19
C SER A 106 -14.07 -1.93 11.81
N GLY A 107 -13.79 -3.12 11.28
CA GLY A 107 -14.32 -3.57 10.01
C GLY A 107 -13.73 -2.79 8.82
N ARG A 108 -14.55 -2.48 7.83
CA ARG A 108 -14.11 -1.79 6.61
C ARG A 108 -13.49 -0.41 6.87
N ALA A 109 -14.01 0.30 7.87
CA ALA A 109 -13.49 1.61 8.23
C ALA A 109 -12.04 1.55 8.70
N SER A 110 -11.63 0.48 9.37
CA SER A 110 -10.24 0.33 9.81
C SER A 110 -9.26 0.22 8.63
N TYR A 111 -9.65 -0.42 7.55
CA TYR A 111 -8.82 -0.50 6.33
C TYR A 111 -8.66 0.86 5.66
N VAL A 112 -9.73 1.65 5.61
CA VAL A 112 -9.69 3.02 5.07
C VAL A 112 -8.79 3.90 5.94
N GLU A 113 -8.94 3.83 7.24
CA GLU A 113 -8.13 4.60 8.19
C GLU A 113 -6.65 4.19 8.15
N ARG A 114 -6.35 2.89 8.07
CA ARG A 114 -4.99 2.39 7.86
C ARG A 114 -4.37 2.94 6.59
N ASN A 115 -5.10 2.92 5.49
CA ASN A 115 -4.61 3.44 4.21
C ASN A 115 -4.35 4.95 4.29
N ARG A 116 -5.20 5.70 4.96
CA ARG A 116 -4.99 7.13 5.20
C ARG A 116 -3.73 7.41 6.03
N GLU A 117 -3.50 6.60 7.06
CA GLU A 117 -2.27 6.69 7.86
C GLU A 117 -1.02 6.45 7.01
N MET A 118 -1.04 5.40 6.18
CA MET A 118 0.07 5.13 5.27
C MET A 118 0.32 6.29 4.31
N ILE A 119 -0.74 6.85 3.73
CA ILE A 119 -0.65 8.01 2.84
C ILE A 119 -0.14 9.24 3.58
N ASN A 120 -0.62 9.50 4.78
CA ASN A 120 -0.15 10.64 5.59
C ASN A 120 1.37 10.57 5.87
N ARG A 121 1.90 9.38 6.14
CA ARG A 121 3.33 9.16 6.40
C ARG A 121 4.19 9.14 5.15
N ALA A 122 3.63 8.78 4.01
CA ALA A 122 4.38 8.62 2.78
C ALA A 122 4.76 9.95 2.15
N ASP A 123 5.94 9.98 1.57
CA ASP A 123 6.38 11.03 0.65
C ASP A 123 5.95 10.70 -0.79
N TYR A 124 5.94 9.41 -1.11
CA TYR A 124 5.59 8.87 -2.43
C TYR A 124 4.51 7.81 -2.32
N CYS A 125 3.56 7.82 -3.24
CA CYS A 125 2.53 6.79 -3.37
C CYS A 125 2.66 6.12 -4.75
N VAL A 126 3.08 4.87 -4.77
CA VAL A 126 3.08 4.05 -6.00
C VAL A 126 1.76 3.31 -6.05
N VAL A 127 0.99 3.55 -7.11
CA VAL A 127 -0.38 3.09 -7.20
C VAL A 127 -0.66 2.41 -8.53
N TYR A 128 -1.64 1.52 -8.53
CA TYR A 128 -2.25 0.99 -9.73
C TYR A 128 -3.75 1.29 -9.68
N TYR A 129 -4.15 2.38 -10.31
CA TYR A 129 -5.51 2.89 -10.25
C TYR A 129 -6.06 3.14 -11.64
N ASP A 130 -7.10 2.39 -11.99
CA ASP A 130 -7.95 2.58 -13.15
C ASP A 130 -9.27 3.20 -12.68
N GLU A 131 -9.57 4.41 -13.12
CA GLU A 131 -10.79 5.12 -12.75
C GLU A 131 -12.07 4.40 -13.21
N ASN A 132 -11.96 3.55 -14.22
CA ASN A 132 -13.07 2.76 -14.76
C ASN A 132 -13.23 1.40 -14.08
N TYR A 133 -12.34 1.05 -13.14
CA TYR A 133 -12.41 -0.21 -12.41
C TYR A 133 -13.67 -0.29 -11.56
N LYS A 134 -14.40 -1.39 -11.73
CA LYS A 134 -15.59 -1.70 -10.92
C LYS A 134 -15.26 -2.89 -10.02
N PRO A 135 -15.26 -2.71 -8.69
CA PRO A 135 -15.04 -3.82 -7.78
C PRO A 135 -16.18 -4.84 -7.89
N PRO A 136 -15.87 -6.14 -7.69
CA PRO A 136 -16.89 -7.18 -7.72
C PRO A 136 -18.01 -6.89 -6.71
N ARG A 137 -19.28 -7.02 -7.16
CA ARG A 137 -20.43 -6.93 -6.27
C ARG A 137 -20.52 -8.22 -5.45
N ARG A 138 -20.84 -8.10 -4.17
CA ARG A 138 -21.20 -9.26 -3.35
C ARG A 138 -22.58 -9.76 -3.79
N LYS A 139 -22.68 -11.05 -4.13
CA LYS A 139 -23.97 -11.70 -4.39
C LYS A 139 -24.85 -11.61 -3.12
N ASN A 140 -26.14 -11.32 -3.30
CA ASN A 140 -27.16 -11.23 -2.24
C ASN A 140 -27.01 -10.05 -1.26
N SER A 141 -26.44 -8.93 -1.67
CA SER A 141 -26.52 -7.72 -0.86
C SER A 141 -27.87 -7.03 -1.10
N ARG A 142 -28.49 -6.47 -0.03
CA ARG A 142 -29.72 -5.67 -0.14
C ARG A 142 -29.58 -4.44 -1.06
N ARG A 143 -28.34 -4.11 -1.42
CA ARG A 143 -27.96 -3.02 -2.33
C ARG A 143 -28.14 -3.38 -3.80
N ASP A 144 -28.38 -4.67 -4.11
CA ASP A 144 -28.60 -5.13 -5.50
C ASP A 144 -29.93 -4.60 -6.10
N LEU A 145 -30.82 -4.08 -5.25
CA LEU A 145 -32.07 -3.46 -5.68
C LEU A 145 -31.92 -2.02 -6.17
N ILE A 146 -30.77 -1.41 -5.92
CA ILE A 146 -30.42 -0.07 -6.38
C ILE A 146 -29.16 -0.23 -7.24
N ASP A 147 -29.17 0.35 -8.42
CA ASP A 147 -28.02 0.31 -9.35
C ASP A 147 -26.84 1.13 -8.77
N TYR A 148 -26.36 0.68 -7.61
CA TYR A 148 -25.30 1.32 -6.84
C TYR A 148 -23.99 0.56 -7.03
N GLN A 149 -23.01 1.24 -7.63
CA GLN A 149 -21.65 0.75 -7.74
C GLN A 149 -20.82 1.33 -6.58
N PRO A 150 -20.37 0.50 -5.62
CA PRO A 150 -19.52 0.98 -4.54
C PRO A 150 -18.18 1.48 -5.06
N LYS A 151 -17.63 2.52 -4.45
CA LYS A 151 -16.27 2.96 -4.71
C LYS A 151 -15.29 1.87 -4.29
N SER A 152 -14.27 1.61 -5.12
CA SER A 152 -13.19 0.71 -4.76
C SER A 152 -12.35 1.31 -3.61
N GLY A 153 -11.75 0.46 -2.79
CA GLY A 153 -10.81 0.91 -1.77
C GLY A 153 -9.63 1.70 -2.36
N THR A 154 -9.21 1.33 -3.56
CA THR A 154 -8.16 2.03 -4.30
C THR A 154 -8.59 3.45 -4.68
N LYS A 155 -9.84 3.64 -5.14
CA LYS A 155 -10.37 4.97 -5.45
C LYS A 155 -10.39 5.86 -4.21
N VAL A 156 -10.86 5.33 -3.08
CA VAL A 156 -10.90 6.07 -1.81
C VAL A 156 -9.50 6.51 -1.39
N ALA A 157 -8.52 5.63 -1.49
CA ALA A 157 -7.12 5.93 -1.18
C ALA A 157 -6.53 6.94 -2.16
N TYR A 158 -6.78 6.78 -3.46
CA TYR A 158 -6.31 7.70 -4.49
C TYR A 158 -6.84 9.12 -4.28
N ASP A 159 -8.14 9.27 -4.09
CA ASP A 159 -8.77 10.58 -3.84
C ASP A 159 -8.19 11.25 -2.58
N TYR A 160 -7.91 10.47 -1.56
CA TYR A 160 -7.28 10.98 -0.33
C TYR A 160 -5.84 11.44 -0.56
N ALA A 161 -5.05 10.68 -1.31
CA ALA A 161 -3.67 11.06 -1.65
C ALA A 161 -3.62 12.36 -2.48
N VAL A 162 -4.55 12.53 -3.43
CA VAL A 162 -4.71 13.77 -4.20
C VAL A 162 -5.05 14.94 -3.28
N LYS A 163 -6.03 14.75 -2.37
CA LYS A 163 -6.42 15.77 -1.39
C LYS A 163 -5.24 16.20 -0.51
N LYS A 164 -4.37 15.26 -0.13
CA LYS A 164 -3.17 15.52 0.68
C LYS A 164 -1.99 16.03 -0.13
N LYS A 165 -2.13 16.21 -1.42
CA LYS A 165 -1.10 16.70 -2.35
C LYS A 165 0.18 15.85 -2.30
N LYS A 166 0.00 14.53 -2.19
CA LYS A 166 1.11 13.58 -2.22
C LYS A 166 1.65 13.40 -3.63
N GLU A 167 2.91 13.02 -3.74
CA GLU A 167 3.49 12.65 -5.02
C GLU A 167 3.02 11.23 -5.40
N ILE A 168 2.17 11.15 -6.43
CA ILE A 168 1.51 9.93 -6.85
C ILE A 168 2.12 9.45 -8.15
N ILE A 169 2.56 8.20 -8.16
CA ILE A 169 3.05 7.51 -9.36
C ILE A 169 2.02 6.44 -9.70
N ASN A 170 1.14 6.74 -10.65
CA ASN A 170 0.13 5.79 -11.10
C ASN A 170 0.69 4.97 -12.27
N LEU A 171 0.82 3.67 -12.07
CA LEU A 171 1.36 2.75 -13.05
C LEU A 171 0.32 2.27 -14.07
N TYR A 172 -0.97 2.48 -13.81
CA TYR A 172 -2.01 2.17 -14.78
C TYR A 172 -1.88 3.09 -15.99
N LYS A 173 -1.87 2.50 -17.16
CA LYS A 173 -1.91 3.20 -18.45
C LYS A 173 -3.04 2.63 -19.28
N GLU A 174 -3.83 3.51 -19.89
CA GLU A 174 -4.86 3.14 -20.85
C GLU A 174 -4.27 2.45 -22.09
#